data_335557fdbc62f23685ba44d5882430f4
#
_entry.id   335557fdbc62f23685ba44d5882430f4
#
_cell.length_a   1.000
_cell.length_b   1.000
_cell.length_c   1.000
_cell.angle_alpha   90.00
_cell.angle_beta   90.00
_cell.angle_gamma   90.00
#
_symmetry.space_group_name_H-M   'P 1'
#
loop_
_entity.id
_entity.type
_entity.pdbx_description
1 polymer ?
#
loop_
_entity_poly.entity_id
_entity_poly.type
_entity_poly.pdbx_seq_one_letter_code
_entity_poly.pdbx_strand_id
1 'polypeptide(L)'
;MLSREDFVFTIGYDGPAAVVDKQAKKKYGRFSTRELADKGLFRAAYSSAVFAGNQEEINLVADAYNALIGKSSAEAPKVDLPAMERLFGVTLVNVNRAVYL
;
A
#
# COMPACT_ATOMS: atom_id res chain seq x y z
N MET A 1 -7.46 -12.88 -10.27
CA MET A 1 -6.84 -11.72 -9.64
C MET A 1 -7.38 -11.52 -8.24
N LEU A 2 -6.56 -11.09 -7.32
CA LEU A 2 -7.01 -10.83 -5.94
C LEU A 2 -8.02 -9.69 -5.90
N SER A 3 -8.88 -9.69 -4.89
CA SER A 3 -9.70 -8.53 -4.59
C SER A 3 -8.80 -7.36 -4.12
N ARG A 4 -9.35 -6.15 -4.14
CA ARG A 4 -8.60 -4.98 -3.64
C ARG A 4 -8.15 -5.19 -2.20
N GLU A 5 -9.03 -5.65 -1.34
CA GLU A 5 -8.76 -5.85 0.09
C GLU A 5 -7.67 -6.89 0.30
N ASP A 6 -7.71 -7.98 -0.44
CA ASP A 6 -6.68 -9.01 -0.35
C ASP A 6 -5.33 -8.49 -0.82
N PHE A 7 -5.30 -7.75 -1.90
CA PHE A 7 -4.06 -7.15 -2.40
C PHE A 7 -3.49 -6.14 -1.42
N VAL A 8 -4.33 -5.25 -0.90
CA VAL A 8 -3.91 -4.18 0.03
C VAL A 8 -3.28 -4.76 1.29
N PHE A 9 -3.82 -5.84 1.82
CA PHE A 9 -3.37 -6.42 3.08
C PHE A 9 -2.50 -7.67 2.90
N THR A 10 -1.94 -7.85 1.71
CA THR A 10 -0.95 -8.90 1.46
C THR A 10 0.35 -8.55 2.17
N ILE A 11 0.86 -9.48 2.97
CA ILE A 11 2.10 -9.32 3.73
C ILE A 11 3.26 -10.12 3.14
N GLY A 12 2.99 -10.93 2.13
CA GLY A 12 4.01 -11.71 1.45
C GLY A 12 3.37 -12.67 0.47
N TYR A 13 4.19 -13.52 -0.12
CA TYR A 13 3.74 -14.51 -1.09
C TYR A 13 4.31 -15.87 -0.73
N ASP A 14 3.50 -16.90 -0.87
CA ASP A 14 3.90 -18.29 -0.71
C ASP A 14 3.65 -18.99 -2.04
N GLY A 15 4.69 -19.04 -2.88
CA GLY A 15 4.56 -19.53 -4.25
C GLY A 15 3.52 -18.71 -5.03
N PRO A 16 2.49 -19.35 -5.61
CA PRO A 16 1.48 -18.65 -6.39
C PRO A 16 0.39 -17.99 -5.55
N ALA A 17 0.47 -18.05 -4.23
CA ALA A 17 -0.55 -17.53 -3.33
C ALA A 17 -0.07 -16.28 -2.60
N ALA A 18 -0.95 -15.28 -2.45
CA ALA A 18 -0.70 -14.14 -1.60
C ALA A 18 -1.07 -14.49 -0.16
N VAL A 19 -0.21 -14.14 0.77
CA VAL A 19 -0.49 -14.31 2.20
C VAL A 19 -1.08 -13.00 2.71
N VAL A 20 -2.32 -13.05 3.19
CA VAL A 20 -3.11 -11.88 3.57
C VAL A 20 -3.23 -11.79 5.08
N ASP A 21 -3.00 -10.60 5.62
CA ASP A 21 -3.27 -10.30 7.03
C ASP A 21 -4.78 -10.19 7.23
N LYS A 22 -5.38 -11.24 7.73
CA LYS A 22 -6.82 -11.34 7.91
C LYS A 22 -7.37 -10.30 8.88
N GLN A 23 -6.65 -10.03 9.96
CA GLN A 23 -7.11 -9.07 10.97
C GLN A 23 -7.07 -7.64 10.44
N ALA A 24 -6.00 -7.27 9.75
CA ALA A 24 -5.90 -5.96 9.14
C ALA A 24 -6.96 -5.77 8.06
N LYS A 25 -7.20 -6.78 7.24
CA LYS A 25 -8.26 -6.75 6.24
C LYS A 25 -9.62 -6.52 6.88
N LYS A 26 -9.91 -7.23 7.97
CA LYS A 26 -11.18 -7.08 8.68
C LYS A 26 -11.34 -5.68 9.27
N LYS A 27 -10.27 -5.13 9.83
CA LYS A 27 -10.30 -3.83 10.51
C LYS A 27 -10.30 -2.65 9.53
N TYR A 28 -9.52 -2.74 8.46
CA TYR A 28 -9.26 -1.61 7.56
C TYR A 28 -9.70 -1.84 6.12
N GLY A 29 -10.34 -2.96 5.80
CA GLY A 29 -10.65 -3.34 4.42
C GLY A 29 -11.55 -2.36 3.68
N ARG A 30 -12.34 -1.57 4.41
CA ARG A 30 -13.25 -0.60 3.83
C ARG A 30 -12.65 0.79 3.69
N PHE A 31 -11.43 0.99 4.16
CA PHE A 31 -10.79 2.30 4.13
C PHE A 31 -10.35 2.64 2.71
N SER A 32 -10.58 3.90 2.33
CA SER A 32 -10.08 4.44 1.07
C SER A 32 -8.56 4.65 1.15
N THR A 33 -7.93 4.89 0.00
CA THR A 33 -6.51 5.25 -0.05
C THR A 33 -6.21 6.43 0.86
N ARG A 34 -7.05 7.49 0.82
CA ARG A 34 -6.87 8.66 1.67
C ARG A 34 -6.97 8.32 3.15
N GLU A 35 -7.98 7.53 3.52
CA GLU A 35 -8.18 7.14 4.91
C GLU A 35 -7.00 6.31 5.44
N LEU A 36 -6.48 5.40 4.61
CA LEU A 36 -5.30 4.61 4.97
C LEU A 36 -4.08 5.51 5.17
N ALA A 37 -3.88 6.47 4.27
CA ALA A 37 -2.76 7.43 4.38
C ALA A 37 -2.90 8.30 5.64
N ASP A 38 -4.10 8.77 5.93
CA ASP A 38 -4.38 9.59 7.11
C ASP A 38 -4.10 8.83 8.42
N LYS A 39 -4.25 7.52 8.40
CA LYS A 39 -3.94 6.66 9.55
C LYS A 39 -2.46 6.30 9.66
N GLY A 40 -1.64 6.74 8.71
CA GLY A 40 -0.22 6.39 8.66
C GLY A 40 0.05 5.00 8.11
N LEU A 41 -0.93 4.35 7.52
CA LEU A 41 -0.80 3.01 6.92
C LEU A 41 -0.35 3.15 5.47
N PHE A 42 0.86 3.65 5.27
CA PHE A 42 1.34 4.04 3.94
C PHE A 42 1.50 2.87 2.98
N ARG A 43 1.96 1.72 3.46
CA ARG A 43 2.08 0.54 2.59
C ARG A 43 0.72 0.11 2.07
N ALA A 44 -0.27 0.06 2.94
CA ALA A 44 -1.64 -0.30 2.56
C ALA A 44 -2.25 0.77 1.63
N ALA A 45 -2.03 2.05 1.93
CA ALA A 45 -2.49 3.16 1.11
C ALA A 45 -1.86 3.09 -0.28
N TYR A 46 -0.55 2.85 -0.35
CA TYR A 46 0.16 2.73 -1.61
C TYR A 46 -0.35 1.53 -2.42
N SER A 47 -0.55 0.39 -1.76
CA SER A 47 -1.13 -0.80 -2.41
C SER A 47 -2.51 -0.51 -2.99
N SER A 48 -3.34 0.21 -2.24
CA SER A 48 -4.67 0.61 -2.71
C SER A 48 -4.58 1.48 -3.97
N ALA A 49 -3.68 2.44 -3.99
CA ALA A 49 -3.47 3.32 -5.13
C ALA A 49 -2.94 2.55 -6.36
N VAL A 50 -2.01 1.64 -6.15
CA VAL A 50 -1.45 0.80 -7.22
C VAL A 50 -2.54 -0.11 -7.80
N PHE A 51 -3.34 -0.72 -6.94
CA PHE A 51 -4.43 -1.60 -7.40
C PHE A 51 -5.45 -0.84 -8.25
N ALA A 52 -5.77 0.40 -7.84
CA ALA A 52 -6.69 1.25 -8.58
C ALA A 52 -6.08 1.75 -9.90
N GLY A 53 -4.76 1.75 -10.02
CA GLY A 53 -4.07 2.31 -11.17
C GLY A 53 -4.30 3.82 -11.30
N ASN A 54 -4.52 4.51 -10.18
CA ASN A 54 -4.89 5.92 -10.16
C ASN A 54 -3.71 6.78 -9.74
N GLN A 55 -3.19 7.56 -10.67
CA GLN A 55 -2.00 8.37 -10.43
C GLN A 55 -2.24 9.44 -9.36
N GLU A 56 -3.45 9.98 -9.27
CA GLU A 56 -3.77 10.98 -8.24
C GLU A 56 -3.70 10.38 -6.84
N GLU A 57 -4.17 9.15 -6.67
CA GLU A 57 -4.08 8.45 -5.39
C GLU A 57 -2.63 8.11 -5.04
N ILE A 58 -1.82 7.72 -6.02
CA ILE A 58 -0.39 7.47 -5.83
C ILE A 58 0.29 8.76 -5.37
N ASN A 59 -0.01 9.88 -6.00
CA ASN A 59 0.54 11.18 -5.63
C ASN A 59 0.10 11.59 -4.21
N LEU A 60 -1.14 11.32 -3.86
CA LEU A 60 -1.67 11.60 -2.53
C LEU A 60 -0.87 10.85 -1.45
N VAL A 61 -0.59 9.58 -1.67
CA VAL A 61 0.19 8.78 -0.73
C VAL A 61 1.63 9.30 -0.65
N ALA A 62 2.22 9.62 -1.79
CA ALA A 62 3.57 10.17 -1.84
C ALA A 62 3.65 11.50 -1.07
N ASP A 63 2.69 12.38 -1.27
CA ASP A 63 2.66 13.68 -0.58
C ASP A 63 2.48 13.51 0.93
N ALA A 64 1.59 12.62 1.35
CA ALA A 64 1.36 12.34 2.77
C ALA A 64 2.60 11.75 3.43
N TYR A 65 3.26 10.80 2.76
CA TYR A 65 4.48 10.20 3.25
C TYR A 65 5.63 11.21 3.34
N ASN A 66 5.81 12.02 2.30
CA ASN A 66 6.84 13.06 2.28
C ASN A 66 6.60 14.16 3.32
N ALA A 67 5.35 14.48 3.60
CA ALA A 67 5.00 15.42 4.66
C ALA A 67 5.43 14.88 6.02
N LEU A 68 5.25 13.60 6.27
CA LEU A 68 5.68 12.95 7.51
C LEU A 68 7.22 12.95 7.62
N ILE A 69 7.92 12.59 6.54
CA ILE A 69 9.39 12.62 6.51
C ILE A 69 9.89 14.05 6.73
N GLY A 70 9.28 15.04 6.07
CA GLY A 70 9.65 16.44 6.19
C GLY A 70 9.53 16.98 7.60
N LYS A 71 8.62 16.47 8.40
CA LYS A 71 8.50 16.81 9.81
C LYS A 71 9.64 16.24 10.64
N SER A 72 10.20 15.12 10.20
CA SER A 72 11.31 14.46 10.88
C SER A 72 12.67 14.97 10.42
N SER A 73 12.78 15.39 9.15
CA SER A 73 14.01 15.91 8.55
C SER A 73 13.65 16.82 7.38
N ALA A 74 13.89 18.12 7.56
CA ALA A 74 13.58 19.13 6.55
C ALA A 74 14.39 18.95 5.25
N GLU A 75 15.49 18.21 5.29
CA GLU A 75 16.39 17.98 4.16
C GLU A 75 16.19 16.65 3.47
N ALA A 76 15.23 15.82 3.92
CA ALA A 76 14.97 14.55 3.29
C ALA A 76 14.45 14.77 1.87
N PRO A 77 15.04 14.13 0.85
CA PRO A 77 14.55 14.26 -0.51
C PRO A 77 13.17 13.62 -0.64
N LYS A 78 12.35 14.18 -1.53
CA LYS A 78 11.05 13.60 -1.81
C LYS A 78 11.21 12.20 -2.38
N VAL A 79 10.37 11.28 -1.90
CA VAL A 79 10.33 9.91 -2.39
C VAL A 79 9.50 9.91 -3.68
N ASP A 80 10.11 9.53 -4.78
CA ASP A 80 9.43 9.40 -6.06
C ASP A 80 8.78 8.01 -6.19
N LEU A 81 8.06 7.78 -7.28
CA LEU A 81 7.33 6.53 -7.48
C LEU A 81 8.24 5.28 -7.47
N PRO A 82 9.38 5.24 -8.19
CA PRO A 82 10.28 4.10 -8.11
C PRO A 82 10.82 3.85 -6.70
N ALA A 83 11.12 4.91 -5.96
CA ALA A 83 11.59 4.78 -4.58
C ALA A 83 10.50 4.24 -3.66
N MET A 84 9.26 4.65 -3.84
CA MET A 84 8.12 4.13 -3.07
C MET A 84 7.89 2.66 -3.34
N GLU A 85 8.01 2.25 -4.59
CA GLU A 85 7.87 0.85 -4.98
C GLU A 85 8.91 -0.02 -4.27
N ARG A 86 10.15 0.44 -4.20
CA ARG A 86 11.22 -0.25 -3.47
C ARG A 86 11.00 -0.22 -1.96
N LEU A 87 10.57 0.93 -1.44
CA LEU A 87 10.38 1.13 0.00
C LEU A 87 9.28 0.22 0.56
N PHE A 88 8.16 0.15 -0.14
CA PHE A 88 7.01 -0.62 0.34
C PHE A 88 7.00 -2.06 -0.17
N GLY A 89 7.78 -2.38 -1.17
CA GLY A 89 7.83 -3.72 -1.75
C GLY A 89 6.51 -4.13 -2.39
N VAL A 90 5.75 -3.16 -2.90
CA VAL A 90 4.44 -3.42 -3.52
C VAL A 90 4.61 -3.51 -5.02
N THR A 91 4.19 -4.64 -5.59
CA THR A 91 4.16 -4.87 -7.02
C THR A 91 2.83 -5.48 -7.38
N LEU A 92 2.22 -4.99 -8.43
CA LEU A 92 0.97 -5.56 -8.92
C LEU A 92 1.28 -6.86 -9.63
N VAL A 93 1.01 -7.97 -8.97
CA VAL A 93 1.24 -9.30 -9.52
C VAL A 93 -0.10 -9.99 -9.78
N ASN A 94 -0.09 -10.84 -10.80
CA ASN A 94 -1.29 -11.56 -11.20
C ASN A 94 -1.36 -12.90 -10.47
N VAL A 95 -1.84 -12.88 -9.24
CA VAL A 95 -2.10 -14.08 -8.44
C VAL A 95 -3.60 -14.23 -8.21
N ASN A 96 -4.06 -15.47 -8.17
CA ASN A 96 -5.49 -15.78 -8.07
C ASN A 96 -5.86 -16.40 -6.73
N ARG A 97 -4.90 -16.66 -5.86
CA ARG A 97 -5.12 -17.34 -4.59
C ARG A 97 -4.68 -16.46 -3.43
N ALA A 98 -5.47 -16.50 -2.36
CA ALA A 98 -5.14 -15.82 -1.12
C ALA A 98 -5.17 -16.84 0.03
N VAL A 99 -4.17 -16.75 0.91
CA VAL A 99 -4.11 -17.52 2.15
C VAL A 99 -4.21 -16.54 3.30
N TYR A 100 -5.14 -16.75 4.19
CA TYR A 100 -5.38 -15.84 5.31
C TYR A 100 -4.69 -16.33 6.57
N LEU A 101 -3.96 -15.46 7.21
CA LEU A 101 -3.33 -15.73 8.50
C LEU A 101 -4.20 -15.30 9.66
#